data_6a87d9c82f3a3e0710de7afca6642855
#
_entry.id   6a87d9c82f3a3e0710de7afca6642855
#
_cell.length_a   1.000
_cell.length_b   1.000
_cell.length_c   1.000
_cell.angle_alpha   90.00
_cell.angle_beta   90.00
_cell.angle_gamma   90.00
#
_symmetry.space_group_name_H-M   'P 1'
#
loop_
_entity.id
_entity.type
_entity.pdbx_description
1 polymer ?
#
loop_
_entity_poly.entity_id
_entity_poly.type
_entity_poly.pdbx_seq_one_letter_code
_entity_poly.pdbx_strand_id
1 'polypeptide(L)'
;GDWTISGSFAVVGGGGKASFDDGLGMFDSMIMGNISQASGGQITPSMYSINSAMDGSQFIYGVQLGLSYKINDWLSVFAGGRMNYFSGGYEGFLTATVNSNIPNLGGTELAAIELDCDQTGWGITPILGADVKLGKWNIGLKYEFLTNLNLENKTRKAEVRASGVVMPDNELNPLASFKDGVNTPSDIPALLTAAVGYEILPTLRASVEYHHFFDKAAGMAGGKEKALKHGTHEFLVGAEWDLSLIHISEPTRLQ
;
A
#
# COMPACT_ATOMS: atom_id res chain seq x y z
N GLY A 1 -38.33 -6.87 -5.11
CA GLY A 1 -38.33 -5.42 -4.87
C GLY A 1 -37.18 -4.75 -5.55
N ASP A 2 -37.22 -3.46 -5.72
CA ASP A 2 -36.23 -2.69 -6.48
C ASP A 2 -34.96 -2.36 -5.66
N TRP A 3 -34.94 -2.78 -4.40
CA TRP A 3 -33.82 -2.58 -3.47
C TRP A 3 -33.01 -3.84 -3.29
N THR A 4 -31.69 -3.68 -3.31
CA THR A 4 -30.71 -4.74 -2.99
C THR A 4 -29.72 -4.23 -1.96
N ILE A 5 -29.55 -4.97 -0.87
CA ILE A 5 -28.48 -4.73 0.13
C ILE A 5 -27.27 -5.58 -0.27
N SER A 6 -26.12 -5.00 -0.25
CA SER A 6 -24.85 -5.71 -0.50
C SER A 6 -23.83 -5.41 0.60
N GLY A 7 -23.01 -6.39 0.89
CA GLY A 7 -21.91 -6.25 1.83
C GLY A 7 -20.73 -7.13 1.44
N SER A 8 -19.53 -6.66 1.76
CA SER A 8 -18.30 -7.41 1.52
C SER A 8 -17.27 -7.12 2.60
N PHE A 9 -16.37 -8.08 2.79
CA PHE A 9 -15.15 -7.92 3.57
C PHE A 9 -13.97 -8.37 2.71
N ALA A 10 -12.92 -7.55 2.65
CA ALA A 10 -11.72 -7.87 1.87
C ALA A 10 -10.48 -7.14 2.43
N VAL A 11 -9.30 -7.62 2.06
CA VAL A 11 -8.08 -6.80 2.10
C VAL A 11 -8.12 -5.92 0.86
N VAL A 12 -8.29 -4.62 1.06
CA VAL A 12 -8.52 -3.64 -0.03
C VAL A 12 -7.26 -2.89 -0.42
N GLY A 13 -6.17 -3.08 0.31
CA GLY A 13 -4.89 -2.45 0.01
C GLY A 13 -3.78 -2.91 0.96
N GLY A 14 -2.60 -2.37 0.75
CA GLY A 14 -1.38 -2.70 1.47
C GLY A 14 -0.43 -3.58 0.65
N GLY A 15 0.85 -3.57 1.04
CA GLY A 15 1.93 -4.32 0.38
C GLY A 15 2.08 -5.78 0.83
N GLY A 16 1.27 -6.22 1.78
CA GLY A 16 1.44 -7.53 2.43
C GLY A 16 2.56 -7.53 3.47
N LYS A 17 3.29 -8.63 3.56
CA LYS A 17 4.46 -8.79 4.43
C LYS A 17 5.71 -9.00 3.57
N ALA A 18 6.79 -8.30 3.91
CA ALA A 18 8.10 -8.48 3.31
C ALA A 18 9.17 -8.58 4.40
N SER A 19 10.14 -9.48 4.22
CA SER A 19 11.27 -9.72 5.12
C SER A 19 12.56 -9.69 4.31
N PHE A 20 13.55 -8.98 4.83
CA PHE A 20 14.86 -8.77 4.19
C PHE A 20 15.95 -9.05 5.22
N ASP A 21 16.39 -10.31 5.28
CA ASP A 21 17.35 -10.77 6.29
C ASP A 21 18.76 -10.16 6.10
N ASP A 22 19.09 -9.77 4.88
CA ASP A 22 20.35 -9.09 4.53
C ASP A 22 20.14 -7.57 4.27
N GLY A 23 18.99 -7.02 4.75
CA GLY A 23 18.62 -5.63 4.56
C GLY A 23 18.22 -5.25 3.13
N LEU A 24 18.06 -3.95 2.92
CA LEU A 24 17.70 -3.37 1.63
C LEU A 24 18.87 -2.56 1.08
N GLY A 25 19.41 -2.93 -0.08
CA GLY A 25 20.55 -2.26 -0.71
C GLY A 25 20.36 -0.74 -0.91
N MET A 26 19.11 -0.27 -0.95
CA MET A 26 18.81 1.16 -0.97
C MET A 26 19.18 1.85 0.34
N PHE A 27 18.91 1.24 1.49
CA PHE A 27 19.28 1.78 2.81
C PHE A 27 20.78 1.72 3.01
N ASP A 28 21.44 0.63 2.59
CA ASP A 28 22.90 0.50 2.62
C ASP A 28 23.54 1.61 1.80
N SER A 29 23.05 1.87 0.59
CA SER A 29 23.56 2.94 -0.28
C SER A 29 23.38 4.33 0.34
N MET A 30 22.26 4.57 1.01
CA MET A 30 21.98 5.84 1.70
C MET A 30 22.95 6.04 2.87
N ILE A 31 23.20 5.01 3.69
CA ILE A 31 24.14 5.06 4.81
C ILE A 31 25.59 5.24 4.30
N MET A 32 25.98 4.55 3.23
CA MET A 32 27.28 4.74 2.61
C MET A 32 27.48 6.20 2.17
N GLY A 33 26.48 6.80 1.55
CA GLY A 33 26.48 8.21 1.17
C GLY A 33 26.65 9.15 2.36
N ASN A 34 25.91 8.90 3.44
CA ASN A 34 25.96 9.70 4.65
C ASN A 34 27.33 9.58 5.35
N ILE A 35 27.90 8.39 5.48
CA ILE A 35 29.23 8.16 6.06
C ILE A 35 30.30 8.86 5.21
N SER A 36 30.26 8.73 3.90
CA SER A 36 31.17 9.40 2.99
C SER A 36 31.12 10.93 3.13
N GLN A 37 29.92 11.49 3.17
CA GLN A 37 29.73 12.93 3.35
C GLN A 37 30.23 13.42 4.71
N ALA A 38 29.87 12.72 5.80
CA ALA A 38 30.26 13.09 7.17
C ALA A 38 31.76 13.01 7.40
N SER A 39 32.45 12.05 6.75
CA SER A 39 33.91 11.89 6.83
C SER A 39 34.70 12.72 5.83
N GLY A 40 34.02 13.52 4.97
CA GLY A 40 34.69 14.23 3.87
C GLY A 40 35.34 13.27 2.86
N GLY A 41 34.81 12.06 2.70
CA GLY A 41 35.32 11.01 1.81
C GLY A 41 36.53 10.22 2.37
N GLN A 42 36.92 10.45 3.61
CA GLN A 42 38.05 9.75 4.23
C GLN A 42 37.71 8.29 4.61
N ILE A 43 36.45 8.00 4.97
CA ILE A 43 35.97 6.67 5.25
C ILE A 43 35.30 6.12 3.99
N THR A 44 35.94 5.14 3.36
CA THR A 44 35.46 4.51 2.13
C THR A 44 34.67 3.22 2.44
N PRO A 45 33.78 2.77 1.56
CA PRO A 45 32.99 1.54 1.77
C PRO A 45 33.84 0.27 2.02
N SER A 46 35.08 0.23 1.59
CA SER A 46 35.99 -0.89 1.87
C SER A 46 36.51 -0.94 3.32
N MET A 47 36.32 0.13 4.09
CA MET A 47 36.84 0.24 5.46
C MET A 47 35.85 -0.21 6.52
N TYR A 48 34.58 -0.45 6.18
CA TYR A 48 33.53 -0.87 7.12
C TYR A 48 32.62 -1.92 6.49
N SER A 49 31.86 -2.59 7.33
CA SER A 49 30.81 -3.51 6.94
C SER A 49 29.46 -3.00 7.44
N ILE A 50 28.42 -3.25 6.65
CA ILE A 50 27.04 -2.98 7.04
C ILE A 50 26.37 -4.31 7.35
N ASN A 51 25.68 -4.37 8.47
CA ASN A 51 24.78 -5.45 8.85
C ASN A 51 23.38 -4.85 9.03
N SER A 52 22.40 -5.36 8.31
CA SER A 52 21.05 -4.85 8.34
C SER A 52 20.02 -5.96 8.13
N ALA A 53 18.88 -5.83 8.77
CA ALA A 53 17.70 -6.62 8.48
C ALA A 53 16.46 -5.76 8.64
N MET A 54 15.41 -6.06 7.88
CA MET A 54 14.16 -5.32 7.93
C MET A 54 12.97 -6.21 7.64
N ASP A 55 11.97 -6.14 8.50
CA ASP A 55 10.63 -6.66 8.30
C ASP A 55 9.64 -5.51 8.14
N GLY A 56 8.71 -5.67 7.24
CA GLY A 56 7.62 -4.73 7.04
C GLY A 56 6.31 -5.43 6.74
N SER A 57 5.22 -4.91 7.24
CA SER A 57 3.88 -5.38 6.91
C SER A 57 2.91 -4.23 6.76
N GLN A 58 2.01 -4.34 5.78
CA GLN A 58 0.95 -3.36 5.55
C GLN A 58 -0.28 -4.05 5.02
N PHE A 59 -1.40 -3.91 5.74
CA PHE A 59 -2.69 -4.43 5.32
C PHE A 59 -3.77 -3.36 5.56
N ILE A 60 -4.66 -3.19 4.60
CA ILE A 60 -5.87 -2.39 4.75
C ILE A 60 -7.06 -3.32 4.62
N TYR A 61 -7.76 -3.53 5.72
CA TYR A 61 -8.97 -4.32 5.77
C TYR A 61 -10.18 -3.42 5.50
N GLY A 62 -11.05 -3.83 4.58
CA GLY A 62 -12.26 -3.09 4.22
C GLY A 62 -13.53 -3.87 4.53
N VAL A 63 -14.46 -3.26 5.27
CA VAL A 63 -15.83 -3.72 5.41
C VAL A 63 -16.72 -2.75 4.66
N GLN A 64 -17.38 -3.20 3.60
CA GLN A 64 -18.25 -2.38 2.77
C GLN A 64 -19.71 -2.81 2.92
N LEU A 65 -20.58 -1.82 3.06
CA LEU A 65 -22.03 -1.98 3.02
C LEU A 65 -22.63 -0.96 2.05
N GLY A 66 -23.69 -1.36 1.37
CA GLY A 66 -24.38 -0.45 0.46
C GLY A 66 -25.74 -0.95 0.01
N LEU A 67 -26.46 -0.02 -0.58
CA LEU A 67 -27.80 -0.20 -1.12
C LEU A 67 -27.80 0.12 -2.61
N SER A 68 -28.33 -0.79 -3.40
CA SER A 68 -28.65 -0.53 -4.82
C SER A 68 -30.15 -0.35 -4.97
N TYR A 69 -30.52 0.57 -5.82
CA TYR A 69 -31.90 0.81 -6.20
C TYR A 69 -32.07 0.74 -7.71
N LYS A 70 -32.97 -0.13 -8.16
CA LYS A 70 -33.35 -0.25 -9.57
C LYS A 70 -34.36 0.84 -9.91
N ILE A 71 -33.89 1.90 -10.60
CA ILE A 71 -34.76 3.01 -11.01
C ILE A 71 -35.72 2.55 -12.09
N ASN A 72 -35.23 1.76 -13.04
CA ASN A 72 -36.00 1.14 -14.12
C ASN A 72 -35.23 -0.08 -14.67
N ASP A 73 -35.72 -0.69 -15.77
CA ASP A 73 -35.13 -1.93 -16.30
C ASP A 73 -33.72 -1.77 -16.87
N TRP A 74 -33.26 -0.55 -17.14
CA TRP A 74 -31.96 -0.28 -17.72
C TRP A 74 -31.04 0.53 -16.82
N LEU A 75 -31.53 1.10 -15.69
CA LEU A 75 -30.71 1.94 -14.80
C LEU A 75 -30.85 1.49 -13.35
N SER A 76 -29.73 1.22 -12.71
CA SER A 76 -29.60 1.02 -11.27
C SER A 76 -28.59 2.00 -10.70
N VAL A 77 -28.79 2.43 -9.46
CA VAL A 77 -27.87 3.29 -8.73
C VAL A 77 -27.45 2.62 -7.43
N PHE A 78 -26.27 2.95 -6.96
CA PHE A 78 -25.68 2.42 -5.73
C PHE A 78 -25.22 3.56 -4.84
N ALA A 79 -25.48 3.45 -3.55
CA ALA A 79 -24.90 4.29 -2.52
C ALA A 79 -24.45 3.41 -1.34
N GLY A 80 -23.25 3.64 -0.86
CA GLY A 80 -22.69 2.85 0.23
C GLY A 80 -21.48 3.50 0.87
N GLY A 81 -20.83 2.75 1.74
CA GLY A 81 -19.60 3.16 2.38
C GLY A 81 -18.74 1.96 2.75
N ARG A 82 -17.45 2.19 2.80
CA ARG A 82 -16.45 1.22 3.24
C ARG A 82 -15.70 1.77 4.44
N MET A 83 -15.70 1.04 5.56
CA MET A 83 -14.81 1.27 6.66
C MET A 83 -13.49 0.57 6.36
N ASN A 84 -12.40 1.32 6.39
CA ASN A 84 -11.05 0.83 6.19
C ASN A 84 -10.30 0.85 7.51
N TYR A 85 -9.60 -0.24 7.81
CA TYR A 85 -8.71 -0.35 8.96
C TYR A 85 -7.33 -0.74 8.48
N PHE A 86 -6.36 0.14 8.73
CA PHE A 86 -4.95 -0.12 8.46
C PHE A 86 -4.30 -0.79 9.66
N SER A 87 -3.54 -1.84 9.40
CA SER A 87 -2.68 -2.51 10.37
C SER A 87 -1.36 -2.85 9.67
N GLY A 88 -0.27 -2.39 10.23
CA GLY A 88 1.05 -2.65 9.69
C GLY A 88 2.13 -2.26 10.70
N GLY A 89 3.37 -2.39 10.28
CA GLY A 89 4.51 -2.03 11.11
C GLY A 89 5.82 -2.27 10.40
N TYR A 90 6.86 -1.78 11.04
CA TYR A 90 8.24 -1.94 10.61
C TYR A 90 9.09 -2.33 11.79
N GLU A 91 9.88 -3.38 11.61
CA GLU A 91 10.90 -3.82 12.57
C GLU A 91 12.22 -4.01 11.81
N GLY A 92 13.31 -3.46 12.33
CA GLY A 92 14.58 -3.64 11.66
C GLY A 92 15.71 -2.89 12.34
N PHE A 93 16.90 -3.22 11.88
CA PHE A 93 18.12 -2.56 12.30
C PHE A 93 19.08 -2.40 11.12
N LEU A 94 19.99 -1.45 11.25
CA LEU A 94 21.15 -1.27 10.39
C LEU A 94 22.31 -0.82 11.25
N THR A 95 23.47 -1.47 11.12
CA THR A 95 24.69 -1.10 11.83
C THR A 95 25.85 -1.06 10.82
N ALA A 96 26.56 0.06 10.76
CA ALA A 96 27.79 0.20 10.00
C ALA A 96 28.99 0.22 10.98
N THR A 97 29.91 -0.75 10.86
CA THR A 97 31.03 -0.92 11.77
C THR A 97 32.34 -0.99 11.01
N VAL A 98 33.34 -0.25 11.47
CA VAL A 98 34.70 -0.27 10.88
C VAL A 98 35.28 -1.67 10.98
N ASN A 99 35.89 -2.16 9.88
CA ASN A 99 36.50 -3.48 9.82
C ASN A 99 37.61 -3.60 10.84
N SER A 100 37.71 -4.74 11.51
CA SER A 100 38.65 -4.99 12.61
C SER A 100 40.14 -4.86 12.21
N ASN A 101 40.43 -4.95 10.92
CA ASN A 101 41.80 -4.83 10.39
C ASN A 101 42.26 -3.37 10.23
N ILE A 102 41.40 -2.37 10.47
CA ILE A 102 41.77 -0.96 10.39
C ILE A 102 42.43 -0.52 11.71
N PRO A 103 43.68 -0.08 11.69
CA PRO A 103 44.41 0.32 12.90
C PRO A 103 43.68 1.47 13.62
N ASN A 104 43.59 1.38 14.94
CA ASN A 104 43.00 2.37 15.85
C ASN A 104 41.51 2.65 15.71
N LEU A 105 40.86 2.10 14.69
CA LEU A 105 39.41 2.32 14.42
C LEU A 105 38.62 1.01 14.33
N GLY A 106 39.28 -0.14 14.25
CA GLY A 106 38.64 -1.43 14.10
C GLY A 106 37.55 -1.70 15.13
N GLY A 107 36.36 -2.08 14.71
CA GLY A 107 35.20 -2.34 15.57
C GLY A 107 34.42 -1.09 15.99
N THR A 108 34.82 0.11 15.57
CA THR A 108 34.06 1.35 15.86
C THR A 108 32.73 1.39 15.11
N GLU A 109 31.62 1.64 15.81
CA GLU A 109 30.31 1.91 15.21
C GLU A 109 30.33 3.29 14.56
N LEU A 110 30.11 3.33 13.25
CA LEU A 110 29.98 4.57 12.49
C LEU A 110 28.56 5.09 12.48
N ALA A 111 27.59 4.20 12.31
CA ALA A 111 26.18 4.51 12.34
C ALA A 111 25.38 3.29 12.78
N ALA A 112 24.29 3.52 13.48
CA ALA A 112 23.29 2.50 13.76
C ALA A 112 21.90 3.10 13.71
N ILE A 113 20.94 2.32 13.20
CA ILE A 113 19.51 2.64 13.16
C ILE A 113 18.77 1.43 13.69
N GLU A 114 17.87 1.64 14.62
CA GLU A 114 16.97 0.60 15.14
C GLU A 114 15.55 1.14 15.15
N LEU A 115 14.62 0.40 14.55
CA LEU A 115 13.21 0.73 14.47
C LEU A 115 12.36 -0.47 14.85
N ASP A 116 11.39 -0.27 15.72
CA ASP A 116 10.30 -1.19 16.04
C ASP A 116 9.05 -0.36 16.27
N CYS A 117 8.18 -0.31 15.27
CA CYS A 117 7.02 0.56 15.21
C CYS A 117 5.83 -0.14 14.56
N ASP A 118 4.75 -0.29 15.31
CA ASP A 118 3.45 -0.65 14.77
C ASP A 118 2.70 0.62 14.34
N GLN A 119 1.89 0.48 13.30
CA GLN A 119 1.05 1.56 12.79
C GLN A 119 -0.38 1.09 12.64
N THR A 120 -1.33 1.86 13.14
CA THR A 120 -2.76 1.59 12.97
C THR A 120 -3.51 2.85 12.58
N GLY A 121 -4.61 2.68 11.87
CA GLY A 121 -5.47 3.79 11.51
C GLY A 121 -6.79 3.29 10.94
N TRP A 122 -7.78 4.17 10.90
CA TRP A 122 -9.06 3.84 10.28
C TRP A 122 -9.64 5.04 9.55
N GLY A 123 -10.49 4.78 8.57
CA GLY A 123 -11.16 5.82 7.80
C GLY A 123 -12.39 5.26 7.08
N ILE A 124 -13.25 6.15 6.60
CA ILE A 124 -14.47 5.78 5.89
C ILE A 124 -14.39 6.33 4.47
N THR A 125 -14.68 5.47 3.48
CA THR A 125 -14.82 5.80 2.07
C THR A 125 -16.31 5.79 1.71
N PRO A 126 -16.96 6.93 1.47
CA PRO A 126 -18.26 6.95 0.80
C PRO A 126 -18.12 6.43 -0.65
N ILE A 127 -19.15 5.77 -1.15
CA ILE A 127 -19.13 5.17 -2.49
C ILE A 127 -20.47 5.45 -3.18
N LEU A 128 -20.40 5.95 -4.41
CA LEU A 128 -21.56 6.09 -5.29
C LEU A 128 -21.32 5.31 -6.57
N GLY A 129 -22.39 4.77 -7.15
CA GLY A 129 -22.32 4.03 -8.41
C GLY A 129 -23.58 4.13 -9.23
N ALA A 130 -23.44 3.88 -10.50
CA ALA A 130 -24.54 3.72 -11.44
C ALA A 130 -24.20 2.59 -12.42
N ASP A 131 -25.20 1.83 -12.80
CA ASP A 131 -25.11 0.75 -13.76
C ASP A 131 -26.22 0.89 -14.80
N VAL A 132 -25.84 0.86 -16.08
CA VAL A 132 -26.73 1.02 -17.22
C VAL A 132 -26.65 -0.22 -18.10
N LYS A 133 -27.78 -0.91 -18.27
CA LYS A 133 -27.91 -2.11 -19.12
C LYS A 133 -28.73 -1.81 -20.35
N LEU A 134 -28.11 -1.83 -21.53
CA LEU A 134 -28.74 -1.56 -22.84
C LEU A 134 -28.53 -2.76 -23.78
N GLY A 135 -29.48 -3.68 -23.79
CA GLY A 135 -29.39 -4.91 -24.56
C GLY A 135 -28.18 -5.74 -24.15
N LYS A 136 -27.18 -5.86 -25.03
CA LYS A 136 -25.94 -6.58 -24.80
C LYS A 136 -24.84 -5.76 -24.11
N TRP A 137 -25.07 -4.47 -23.92
CA TRP A 137 -24.12 -3.56 -23.27
C TRP A 137 -24.43 -3.42 -21.80
N ASN A 138 -23.37 -3.44 -20.97
CA ASN A 138 -23.41 -3.03 -19.59
C ASN A 138 -22.39 -1.93 -19.35
N ILE A 139 -22.79 -0.80 -18.79
CA ILE A 139 -21.94 0.35 -18.53
C ILE A 139 -22.01 0.68 -17.06
N GLY A 140 -20.88 0.55 -16.36
CA GLY A 140 -20.73 0.86 -14.95
C GLY A 140 -19.94 2.13 -14.72
N LEU A 141 -20.38 2.93 -13.77
CA LEU A 141 -19.65 4.08 -13.24
C LEU A 141 -19.64 4.00 -11.73
N LYS A 142 -18.46 4.16 -11.10
CA LYS A 142 -18.30 4.17 -9.66
C LYS A 142 -17.37 5.29 -9.25
N TYR A 143 -17.69 5.98 -8.17
CA TYR A 143 -16.84 6.95 -7.52
C TYR A 143 -16.68 6.60 -6.04
N GLU A 144 -15.45 6.35 -5.64
CA GLU A 144 -15.04 6.18 -4.25
C GLU A 144 -14.41 7.49 -3.80
N PHE A 145 -14.96 8.09 -2.75
CA PHE A 145 -14.45 9.36 -2.25
C PHE A 145 -13.12 9.16 -1.53
N LEU A 146 -12.35 10.23 -1.41
CA LEU A 146 -11.14 10.26 -0.59
C LEU A 146 -11.43 9.74 0.81
N THR A 147 -10.58 8.83 1.29
CA THR A 147 -10.59 8.39 2.68
C THR A 147 -9.49 9.11 3.44
N ASN A 148 -9.85 9.96 4.37
CA ASN A 148 -8.89 10.48 5.32
C ASN A 148 -8.44 9.34 6.24
N LEU A 149 -7.18 8.96 6.13
CA LEU A 149 -6.57 7.91 6.93
C LEU A 149 -5.31 8.45 7.58
N ASN A 150 -5.33 8.60 8.90
CA ASN A 150 -4.18 8.96 9.68
C ASN A 150 -3.67 7.72 10.41
N LEU A 151 -2.39 7.43 10.26
CA LEU A 151 -1.73 6.32 10.93
C LEU A 151 -1.10 6.82 12.21
N GLU A 152 -1.51 6.24 13.32
CA GLU A 152 -0.90 6.45 14.64
C GLU A 152 0.21 5.44 14.84
N ASN A 153 1.38 5.92 15.23
CA ASN A 153 2.52 5.10 15.58
C ASN A 153 2.42 4.61 17.02
N LYS A 154 2.67 3.32 17.19
CA LYS A 154 2.97 2.71 18.48
C LYS A 154 4.38 2.18 18.43
N THR A 155 5.32 3.01 18.86
CA THR A 155 6.75 2.76 18.69
C THR A 155 7.36 2.25 19.97
N ARG A 156 7.96 1.08 19.89
CA ARG A 156 8.75 0.48 20.97
C ARG A 156 10.20 0.94 20.93
N LYS A 157 10.74 1.11 19.71
CA LYS A 157 12.10 1.60 19.50
C LYS A 157 12.21 2.44 18.24
N ALA A 158 12.83 3.59 18.31
CA ALA A 158 13.20 4.43 17.19
C ALA A 158 14.49 5.18 17.58
N GLU A 159 15.63 4.60 17.28
CA GLU A 159 16.94 5.11 17.70
C GLU A 159 17.88 5.20 16.51
N VAL A 160 18.55 6.32 16.40
CA VAL A 160 19.63 6.56 15.44
C VAL A 160 20.88 6.96 16.21
N ARG A 161 22.00 6.28 15.94
CA ARG A 161 23.29 6.62 16.50
C ARG A 161 24.26 6.98 15.37
N ALA A 162 25.09 7.97 15.62
CA ALA A 162 26.22 8.35 14.78
C ALA A 162 27.49 8.33 15.62
N SER A 163 28.48 7.52 15.22
CA SER A 163 29.73 7.32 15.96
C SER A 163 29.52 6.98 17.45
N GLY A 164 28.55 6.08 17.72
CA GLY A 164 28.20 5.65 19.07
C GLY A 164 27.38 6.64 19.89
N VAL A 165 27.04 7.83 19.36
CA VAL A 165 26.24 8.85 20.04
C VAL A 165 24.81 8.84 19.50
N VAL A 166 23.83 8.76 20.41
CA VAL A 166 22.41 8.85 20.03
C VAL A 166 22.11 10.23 19.45
N MET A 167 21.52 10.25 18.27
CA MET A 167 21.11 11.51 17.63
C MET A 167 19.95 12.16 18.39
N PRO A 168 19.98 13.48 18.51
CA PRO A 168 18.90 14.19 19.16
C PRO A 168 17.60 14.04 18.39
N ASP A 169 16.51 14.20 19.11
CA ASP A 169 15.16 14.03 18.65
C ASP A 169 14.66 15.33 17.97
N ASN A 170 15.12 15.57 16.75
CA ASN A 170 14.81 16.75 15.95
C ASN A 170 14.46 16.37 14.51
N GLU A 171 14.15 17.36 13.66
CA GLU A 171 13.77 17.17 12.26
C GLU A 171 14.86 16.53 11.40
N LEU A 172 16.11 16.53 11.84
CA LEU A 172 17.24 15.88 11.16
C LEU A 172 17.31 14.37 11.44
N ASN A 173 16.57 13.90 12.44
CA ASN A 173 16.51 12.48 12.75
C ASN A 173 15.64 11.76 11.69
N PRO A 174 16.20 10.79 10.92
CA PRO A 174 15.45 10.10 9.88
C PRO A 174 14.26 9.30 10.41
N LEU A 175 14.22 8.98 11.70
CA LEU A 175 13.12 8.29 12.36
C LEU A 175 12.14 9.23 13.06
N ALA A 176 12.24 10.55 12.88
CA ALA A 176 11.36 11.52 13.53
C ALA A 176 9.86 11.26 13.27
N SER A 177 9.51 10.78 12.08
CA SER A 177 8.13 10.43 11.71
C SER A 177 7.63 9.13 12.31
N PHE A 178 8.50 8.32 12.90
CA PHE A 178 8.17 7.04 13.53
C PHE A 178 8.11 7.10 15.06
N LYS A 179 8.12 8.28 15.66
CA LYS A 179 7.99 8.44 17.11
C LYS A 179 6.64 7.96 17.59
N ASP A 180 6.63 7.47 18.82
CA ASP A 180 5.41 7.03 19.50
C ASP A 180 4.36 8.14 19.57
N GLY A 181 3.11 7.80 19.26
CA GLY A 181 1.97 8.72 19.25
C GLY A 181 1.96 9.74 18.09
N VAL A 182 2.95 9.74 17.18
CA VAL A 182 2.92 10.59 16.00
C VAL A 182 1.87 10.08 15.01
N ASN A 183 1.01 10.98 14.56
CA ASN A 183 0.03 10.71 13.52
C ASN A 183 0.56 11.18 12.17
N THR A 184 0.51 10.28 11.18
CA THR A 184 0.99 10.55 9.83
C THR A 184 -0.14 10.37 8.82
N PRO A 185 -0.41 11.32 7.91
CA PRO A 185 -1.39 11.13 6.87
C PRO A 185 -0.96 10.01 5.91
N SER A 186 -1.89 9.13 5.60
CA SER A 186 -1.75 8.03 4.64
C SER A 186 -3.10 7.78 3.97
N ASP A 187 -3.66 8.84 3.38
CA ASP A 187 -5.00 8.84 2.82
C ASP A 187 -5.12 7.83 1.67
N ILE A 188 -6.31 7.25 1.55
CA ILE A 188 -6.65 6.46 0.36
C ILE A 188 -7.22 7.42 -0.68
N PRO A 189 -6.60 7.55 -1.86
CA PRO A 189 -7.05 8.48 -2.88
C PRO A 189 -8.48 8.20 -3.34
N ALA A 190 -9.19 9.22 -3.75
CA ALA A 190 -10.46 9.05 -4.44
C ALA A 190 -10.21 8.29 -5.75
N LEU A 191 -11.19 7.46 -6.13
CA LEU A 191 -11.12 6.61 -7.32
C LEU A 191 -12.38 6.77 -8.18
N LEU A 192 -12.18 7.15 -9.43
CA LEU A 192 -13.19 7.05 -10.47
C LEU A 192 -12.97 5.77 -11.27
N THR A 193 -13.99 4.92 -11.33
CA THR A 193 -14.03 3.71 -12.17
C THR A 193 -15.11 3.87 -13.23
N ALA A 194 -14.76 3.61 -14.49
CA ALA A 194 -15.70 3.51 -15.59
C ALA A 194 -15.47 2.19 -16.34
N ALA A 195 -16.51 1.40 -16.52
CA ALA A 195 -16.44 0.09 -17.15
C ALA A 195 -17.48 -0.05 -18.25
N VAL A 196 -17.12 -0.76 -19.30
CA VAL A 196 -18.02 -1.16 -20.38
C VAL A 196 -17.88 -2.65 -20.63
N GLY A 197 -18.96 -3.38 -20.47
CA GLY A 197 -19.07 -4.80 -20.80
C GLY A 197 -19.94 -5.02 -22.01
N TYR A 198 -19.61 -6.04 -22.80
CA TYR A 198 -20.39 -6.45 -23.97
C TYR A 198 -20.56 -7.96 -24.04
N GLU A 199 -21.81 -8.40 -24.19
CA GLU A 199 -22.15 -9.81 -24.38
C GLU A 199 -21.98 -10.18 -25.84
N ILE A 200 -20.83 -10.80 -26.17
CA ILE A 200 -20.50 -11.25 -27.54
C ILE A 200 -21.40 -12.43 -27.92
N LEU A 201 -21.44 -13.43 -27.05
CA LEU A 201 -22.30 -14.62 -27.12
C LEU A 201 -23.03 -14.77 -25.78
N PRO A 202 -24.11 -15.56 -25.70
CA PRO A 202 -24.75 -15.85 -24.41
C PRO A 202 -23.80 -16.41 -23.33
N THR A 203 -22.70 -17.04 -23.76
CA THR A 203 -21.69 -17.65 -22.90
C THR A 203 -20.37 -16.90 -22.88
N LEU A 204 -20.21 -15.81 -23.63
CA LEU A 204 -18.95 -15.06 -23.73
C LEU A 204 -19.21 -13.56 -23.57
N ARG A 205 -18.59 -12.98 -22.57
CA ARG A 205 -18.59 -11.53 -22.30
C ARG A 205 -17.17 -10.98 -22.36
N ALA A 206 -17.01 -9.76 -22.84
CA ALA A 206 -15.77 -9.00 -22.77
C ALA A 206 -16.02 -7.69 -22.06
N SER A 207 -15.01 -7.16 -21.38
CA SER A 207 -15.08 -5.88 -20.69
C SER A 207 -13.79 -5.07 -20.83
N VAL A 208 -13.94 -3.76 -20.77
CA VAL A 208 -12.86 -2.79 -20.64
C VAL A 208 -13.21 -1.89 -19.47
N GLU A 209 -12.22 -1.63 -18.63
CA GLU A 209 -12.39 -0.80 -17.46
C GLU A 209 -11.27 0.24 -17.37
N TYR A 210 -11.61 1.43 -16.92
CA TYR A 210 -10.71 2.53 -16.71
C TYR A 210 -10.80 3.00 -15.27
N HIS A 211 -9.64 3.13 -14.62
CA HIS A 211 -9.49 3.68 -13.28
C HIS A 211 -8.70 4.99 -13.33
N HIS A 212 -9.16 5.96 -12.58
CA HIS A 212 -8.40 7.18 -12.30
C HIS A 212 -8.32 7.41 -10.80
N PHE A 213 -7.10 7.33 -10.27
CA PHE A 213 -6.80 7.64 -8.87
C PHE A 213 -6.40 9.11 -8.75
N PHE A 214 -7.02 9.80 -7.80
CA PHE A 214 -6.74 11.21 -7.51
C PHE A 214 -5.60 11.34 -6.47
N ASP A 215 -4.44 10.72 -6.75
CA ASP A 215 -3.31 10.60 -5.82
C ASP A 215 -2.81 11.93 -5.28
N LYS A 216 -2.84 12.99 -6.09
CA LYS A 216 -2.41 14.33 -5.68
C LYS A 216 -3.25 14.96 -4.56
N ALA A 217 -4.46 14.48 -4.37
CA ALA A 217 -5.38 14.96 -3.35
C ALA A 217 -5.33 14.13 -2.06
N ALA A 218 -4.62 13.00 -2.08
CA ALA A 218 -4.48 12.10 -0.94
C ALA A 218 -3.24 12.46 -0.13
N GLY A 219 -3.43 12.90 1.11
CA GLY A 219 -2.32 13.28 2.00
C GLY A 219 -1.41 12.08 2.27
N MET A 220 -0.10 12.29 2.10
CA MET A 220 0.93 11.30 2.37
C MET A 220 1.94 11.82 3.39
N ALA A 221 2.58 10.89 4.11
CA ALA A 221 3.66 11.21 5.04
C ALA A 221 4.72 12.13 4.40
N GLY A 222 4.99 13.25 5.05
CA GLY A 222 5.94 14.26 4.56
C GLY A 222 5.47 15.06 3.33
N GLY A 223 4.17 15.01 2.98
CA GLY A 223 3.62 15.76 1.84
C GLY A 223 4.14 15.28 0.49
N LYS A 224 4.46 13.99 0.37
CA LYS A 224 5.03 13.38 -0.85
C LYS A 224 4.10 13.49 -2.05
N GLU A 225 2.79 13.55 -1.85
CA GLU A 225 1.78 13.75 -2.90
C GLU A 225 2.00 15.04 -3.69
N LYS A 226 2.60 16.07 -3.08
CA LYS A 226 2.88 17.36 -3.73
C LYS A 226 3.91 17.25 -4.86
N ALA A 227 4.75 16.21 -4.82
CA ALA A 227 5.74 15.94 -5.87
C ALA A 227 5.13 15.25 -7.10
N LEU A 228 3.91 14.71 -6.99
CA LEU A 228 3.22 14.04 -8.10
C LEU A 228 2.78 15.07 -9.15
N LYS A 229 3.03 14.79 -10.42
CA LYS A 229 2.59 15.66 -11.53
C LYS A 229 1.11 15.45 -11.88
N HIS A 230 0.65 14.22 -11.83
CA HIS A 230 -0.73 13.79 -12.16
C HIS A 230 -1.12 12.58 -11.30
N GLY A 231 -2.39 12.22 -11.31
CA GLY A 231 -2.89 10.99 -10.71
C GLY A 231 -2.55 9.76 -11.57
N THR A 232 -2.79 8.58 -11.02
CA THR A 232 -2.57 7.30 -11.70
C THR A 232 -3.75 6.94 -12.58
N HIS A 233 -3.47 6.40 -13.76
CA HIS A 233 -4.45 5.89 -14.71
C HIS A 233 -4.19 4.41 -14.96
N GLU A 234 -5.25 3.59 -14.88
CA GLU A 234 -5.19 2.16 -15.15
C GLU A 234 -6.23 1.77 -16.19
N PHE A 235 -5.87 0.86 -17.07
CA PHE A 235 -6.75 0.27 -18.06
C PHE A 235 -6.73 -1.24 -17.89
N LEU A 236 -7.91 -1.83 -17.76
CA LEU A 236 -8.07 -3.28 -17.60
C LEU A 236 -8.93 -3.82 -18.74
N VAL A 237 -8.60 -5.02 -19.17
CA VAL A 237 -9.38 -5.77 -20.17
C VAL A 237 -9.69 -7.12 -19.60
N GLY A 238 -10.94 -7.55 -19.69
CA GLY A 238 -11.41 -8.83 -19.18
C GLY A 238 -12.24 -9.58 -20.19
N ALA A 239 -12.23 -10.91 -20.08
CA ALA A 239 -13.14 -11.80 -20.78
C ALA A 239 -13.66 -12.85 -19.80
N GLU A 240 -14.94 -13.13 -19.86
CA GLU A 240 -15.60 -14.16 -19.07
C GLU A 240 -16.28 -15.15 -20.01
N TRP A 241 -15.98 -16.44 -19.85
CA TRP A 241 -16.55 -17.51 -20.64
C TRP A 241 -17.24 -18.51 -19.73
N ASP A 242 -18.56 -18.58 -19.84
CA ASP A 242 -19.42 -19.54 -19.13
C ASP A 242 -19.30 -20.92 -19.83
N LEU A 243 -18.50 -21.80 -19.23
CA LEU A 243 -18.38 -23.18 -19.69
C LEU A 243 -19.50 -24.03 -19.08
N SER A 244 -20.24 -24.77 -19.89
CA SER A 244 -21.24 -25.71 -19.41
C SER A 244 -20.54 -26.85 -18.65
N LEU A 245 -20.73 -26.93 -17.34
CA LEU A 245 -20.16 -27.98 -16.48
C LEU A 245 -20.82 -29.37 -16.66
N ILE A 246 -21.81 -29.52 -17.54
CA ILE A 246 -22.55 -30.78 -17.74
C ILE A 246 -21.64 -31.92 -18.25
N HIS A 247 -20.48 -31.61 -18.83
CA HIS A 247 -19.55 -32.59 -19.34
C HIS A 247 -18.39 -32.98 -18.42
N ILE A 248 -18.28 -32.39 -17.24
CA ILE A 248 -17.16 -32.64 -16.31
C ILE A 248 -17.54 -33.65 -15.21
N SER A 249 -18.80 -34.01 -15.08
CA SER A 249 -19.30 -34.85 -13.97
C SER A 249 -19.78 -36.26 -14.34
N GLU A 250 -19.47 -36.81 -15.52
CA GLU A 250 -19.65 -38.22 -15.75
C GLU A 250 -18.45 -39.01 -15.18
N PRO A 251 -18.63 -39.75 -14.06
CA PRO A 251 -17.58 -40.68 -13.63
C PRO A 251 -17.48 -41.79 -14.66
N THR A 252 -16.36 -41.88 -15.37
CA THR A 252 -16.01 -42.99 -16.20
C THR A 252 -15.98 -44.26 -15.33
N ARG A 253 -17.05 -45.05 -15.32
CA ARG A 253 -17.02 -46.41 -14.77
C ARG A 253 -16.14 -47.22 -15.70
N LEU A 254 -14.92 -47.51 -15.27
CA LEU A 254 -14.12 -48.60 -15.84
C LEU A 254 -14.83 -49.88 -15.45
N GLN A 255 -15.28 -50.63 -16.47
CA GLN A 255 -15.69 -52.02 -16.34
C GLN A 255 -14.44 -52.90 -16.35
#